data_b5906c67d560d672ccdcfbc7c7425087
#
_entry.id   b5906c67d560d672ccdcfbc7c7425087
#
_cell.length_a   1.000
_cell.length_b   1.000
_cell.length_c   1.000
_cell.angle_alpha   90.00
_cell.angle_beta   90.00
_cell.angle_gamma   90.00
#
_symmetry.space_group_name_H-M   'P 1'
#
loop_
_entity.id
_entity.type
_entity.pdbx_description
1 polymer ?
#
loop_
_entity_poly.entity_id
_entity_poly.type
_entity_poly.pdbx_seq_one_letter_code
_entity_poly.pdbx_strand_id
1 'polypeptide(L)'
;MQKQTFNIYCDESCHLESDGACAMVLGAIWCPLREASMIASEIREIKVKHDLPPWFEIKWTKVTPSKVDFYLSLIDYFFQQGNLHFRALVADKTNLRHGDFGQDHDQWYYKMYFDMLKVLFSPSSRYHIYIDIKDSRGGPKVRKLKEVLGNANYDFCRDIIERVQIVRSHEIEQLQLADLLVGCVGYANRKLETSEAKLAILEQVRRKSGYDLMRPTLLREQKVNIFHWCGKEV
;
A
#
# COMPACT_ATOMS: atom_id res chain seq x y z
N MET A 1 -1.00 -30.54 -2.94
CA MET A 1 -1.99 -29.49 -2.58
C MET A 1 -1.79 -28.31 -3.53
N GLN A 2 -2.88 -27.74 -4.06
CA GLN A 2 -2.79 -26.59 -4.95
C GLN A 2 -2.37 -25.36 -4.13
N LYS A 3 -1.34 -24.62 -4.59
CA LYS A 3 -0.89 -23.39 -3.92
C LYS A 3 -2.00 -22.33 -3.96
N GLN A 4 -2.25 -21.64 -2.85
CA GLN A 4 -3.17 -20.51 -2.80
C GLN A 4 -2.56 -19.31 -3.51
N THR A 5 -3.34 -18.62 -4.34
CA THR A 5 -2.90 -17.40 -5.03
C THR A 5 -3.47 -16.17 -4.32
N PHE A 6 -2.62 -15.15 -4.15
CA PHE A 6 -2.97 -13.86 -3.57
C PHE A 6 -2.76 -12.73 -4.58
N ASN A 7 -3.66 -11.77 -4.58
CA ASN A 7 -3.46 -10.48 -5.22
C ASN A 7 -2.90 -9.49 -4.20
N ILE A 8 -1.87 -8.73 -4.61
CA ILE A 8 -1.26 -7.63 -3.84
C ILE A 8 -1.42 -6.36 -4.65
N TYR A 9 -1.98 -5.32 -4.06
CA TYR A 9 -2.27 -4.02 -4.67
C TYR A 9 -1.44 -2.96 -3.97
N CYS A 10 -0.48 -2.37 -4.70
CA CYS A 10 0.52 -1.45 -4.15
C CYS A 10 0.27 -0.03 -4.61
N ASP A 11 0.31 0.91 -3.67
CA ASP A 11 0.27 2.34 -3.91
C ASP A 11 1.34 3.07 -3.08
N GLU A 12 1.56 4.34 -3.39
CA GLU A 12 2.61 5.16 -2.81
C GLU A 12 2.17 6.59 -2.54
N SER A 13 2.76 7.20 -1.54
CA SER A 13 2.57 8.62 -1.22
C SER A 13 3.90 9.29 -0.96
N CYS A 14 4.06 10.51 -1.50
CA CYS A 14 5.25 11.35 -1.30
C CYS A 14 6.55 10.67 -1.75
N HIS A 15 6.52 9.99 -2.90
CA HIS A 15 7.65 9.22 -3.43
C HIS A 15 8.71 10.07 -4.17
N LEU A 16 8.41 11.31 -4.54
CA LEU A 16 9.36 12.17 -5.24
C LEU A 16 10.41 12.70 -4.26
N GLU A 17 11.65 12.78 -4.72
CA GLU A 17 12.78 13.25 -3.92
C GLU A 17 12.59 14.69 -3.41
N SER A 18 11.99 15.55 -4.23
CA SER A 18 11.85 16.99 -3.98
C SER A 18 10.41 17.45 -3.78
N ASP A 19 9.51 16.60 -3.24
CA ASP A 19 8.12 16.95 -2.98
C ASP A 19 7.88 17.71 -1.65
N GLY A 20 8.96 18.01 -0.91
CA GLY A 20 8.91 18.72 0.37
C GLY A 20 8.35 17.89 1.53
N ALA A 21 8.05 16.61 1.33
CA ALA A 21 7.56 15.72 2.40
C ALA A 21 8.74 15.05 3.12
N CYS A 22 8.71 15.05 4.45
CA CYS A 22 9.73 14.40 5.27
C CYS A 22 9.66 12.87 5.27
N ALA A 23 8.54 12.29 4.86
CA ALA A 23 8.36 10.84 4.84
C ALA A 23 7.70 10.38 3.54
N MET A 24 8.23 9.30 2.95
CA MET A 24 7.60 8.51 1.90
C MET A 24 6.87 7.32 2.53
N VAL A 25 5.70 6.99 2.01
CA VAL A 25 4.98 5.78 2.39
C VAL A 25 4.70 4.94 1.16
N LEU A 26 5.16 3.70 1.18
CA LEU A 26 4.71 2.65 0.27
C LEU A 26 3.73 1.77 1.02
N GLY A 27 2.66 1.35 0.36
CA GLY A 27 1.69 0.46 0.99
C GLY A 27 1.16 -0.59 0.05
N ALA A 28 0.76 -1.72 0.62
CA ALA A 28 0.17 -2.84 -0.08
C ALA A 28 -1.06 -3.36 0.67
N ILE A 29 -2.16 -3.53 -0.05
CA ILE A 29 -3.29 -4.35 0.38
C ILE A 29 -3.18 -5.70 -0.32
N TRP A 30 -3.48 -6.79 0.40
CA TRP A 30 -3.55 -8.10 -0.25
C TRP A 30 -4.74 -8.93 0.25
N CYS A 31 -5.20 -9.79 -0.63
CA CYS A 31 -6.30 -10.73 -0.37
C CYS A 31 -6.14 -11.99 -1.24
N PRO A 32 -6.80 -13.10 -0.90
CA PRO A 32 -6.89 -14.25 -1.78
C PRO A 32 -7.49 -13.89 -3.14
N LEU A 33 -6.91 -14.38 -4.24
CA LEU A 33 -7.40 -14.14 -5.59
C LEU A 33 -8.90 -14.47 -5.74
N ARG A 34 -9.36 -15.56 -5.14
CA ARG A 34 -10.77 -16.00 -5.18
C ARG A 34 -11.74 -14.99 -4.57
N GLU A 35 -11.29 -14.12 -3.68
CA GLU A 35 -12.11 -13.12 -2.97
C GLU A 35 -12.04 -11.73 -3.60
N ALA A 36 -11.10 -11.50 -4.52
CA ALA A 36 -10.84 -10.18 -5.08
C ALA A 36 -12.07 -9.56 -5.76
N SER A 37 -12.85 -10.35 -6.50
CA SER A 37 -14.07 -9.84 -7.19
C SER A 37 -15.18 -9.49 -6.20
N MET A 38 -15.37 -10.31 -5.16
CA MET A 38 -16.35 -10.06 -4.09
C MET A 38 -15.99 -8.77 -3.35
N ILE A 39 -14.75 -8.62 -2.92
CA ILE A 39 -14.24 -7.40 -2.24
C ILE A 39 -14.48 -6.16 -3.10
N ALA A 40 -14.19 -6.23 -4.39
CA ALA A 40 -14.44 -5.10 -5.30
C ALA A 40 -15.94 -4.76 -5.42
N SER A 41 -16.83 -5.78 -5.45
CA SER A 41 -18.27 -5.57 -5.47
C SER A 41 -18.77 -4.90 -4.19
N GLU A 42 -18.34 -5.38 -3.04
CA GLU A 42 -18.74 -4.84 -1.73
C GLU A 42 -18.28 -3.38 -1.55
N ILE A 43 -17.07 -3.04 -2.03
CA ILE A 43 -16.60 -1.62 -2.03
C ILE A 43 -17.50 -0.75 -2.93
N ARG A 44 -17.93 -1.25 -4.11
CA ARG A 44 -18.88 -0.52 -4.97
C ARG A 44 -20.25 -0.36 -4.33
N GLU A 45 -20.73 -1.37 -3.61
CA GLU A 45 -21.97 -1.28 -2.84
C GLU A 45 -21.89 -0.23 -1.73
N ILE A 46 -20.74 -0.11 -1.05
CA ILE A 46 -20.52 0.97 -0.07
C ILE A 46 -20.59 2.34 -0.75
N LYS A 47 -20.00 2.51 -1.95
CA LYS A 47 -20.13 3.76 -2.71
C LYS A 47 -21.59 4.10 -2.96
N VAL A 48 -22.38 3.15 -3.44
CA VAL A 48 -23.81 3.33 -3.73
C VAL A 48 -24.63 3.67 -2.46
N LYS A 49 -24.35 3.00 -1.34
CA LYS A 49 -24.99 3.29 -0.04
C LYS A 49 -24.78 4.73 0.48
N HIS A 50 -23.73 5.38 0.00
CA HIS A 50 -23.40 6.78 0.33
C HIS A 50 -23.69 7.74 -0.84
N ASP A 51 -24.63 7.37 -1.72
CA ASP A 51 -25.05 8.18 -2.87
C ASP A 51 -23.90 8.57 -3.83
N LEU A 52 -22.86 7.73 -3.88
CA LEU A 52 -21.75 7.89 -4.81
C LEU A 52 -21.89 6.88 -5.97
N PRO A 53 -21.55 7.30 -7.20
CA PRO A 53 -21.60 6.37 -8.33
C PRO A 53 -20.57 5.23 -8.15
N PRO A 54 -20.82 4.02 -8.66
CA PRO A 54 -19.90 2.89 -8.53
C PRO A 54 -18.47 3.16 -9.06
N TRP A 55 -18.35 4.06 -10.03
CA TRP A 55 -17.07 4.49 -10.59
C TRP A 55 -16.42 5.66 -9.82
N PHE A 56 -16.98 6.12 -8.72
CA PHE A 56 -16.34 7.12 -7.88
C PHE A 56 -14.97 6.60 -7.42
N GLU A 57 -13.92 7.37 -7.71
CA GLU A 57 -12.56 7.00 -7.35
C GLU A 57 -12.26 7.38 -5.89
N ILE A 58 -11.99 6.39 -5.06
CA ILE A 58 -11.54 6.57 -3.68
C ILE A 58 -10.10 7.08 -3.72
N LYS A 59 -9.85 8.25 -3.13
CA LYS A 59 -8.50 8.81 -2.97
C LYS A 59 -8.38 9.58 -1.66
N TRP A 60 -7.24 9.48 -1.02
CA TRP A 60 -6.92 10.25 0.18
C TRP A 60 -7.05 11.77 -0.04
N THR A 61 -6.66 12.23 -1.23
CA THR A 61 -6.77 13.64 -1.61
C THR A 61 -8.22 14.12 -1.78
N LYS A 62 -9.18 13.22 -1.96
CA LYS A 62 -10.62 13.50 -2.12
C LYS A 62 -11.41 13.41 -0.81
N VAL A 63 -10.74 13.16 0.32
CA VAL A 63 -11.37 13.16 1.64
C VAL A 63 -11.81 14.57 2.00
N THR A 64 -13.12 14.73 2.23
CA THR A 64 -13.76 16.00 2.60
C THR A 64 -14.76 15.76 3.71
N PRO A 65 -15.14 16.80 4.50
CA PRO A 65 -16.16 16.66 5.55
C PRO A 65 -17.48 16.09 5.04
N SER A 66 -17.93 16.48 3.85
CA SER A 66 -19.20 16.00 3.25
C SER A 66 -19.20 14.51 2.86
N LYS A 67 -18.03 13.86 2.81
CA LYS A 67 -17.88 12.44 2.45
C LYS A 67 -17.21 11.62 3.56
N VAL A 68 -17.03 12.17 4.74
CA VAL A 68 -16.30 11.50 5.81
C VAL A 68 -16.95 10.16 6.18
N ASP A 69 -18.28 10.09 6.28
CA ASP A 69 -19.00 8.86 6.62
C ASP A 69 -18.80 7.73 5.62
N PHE A 70 -18.69 8.07 4.33
CA PHE A 70 -18.31 7.12 3.30
C PHE A 70 -16.91 6.52 3.55
N TYR A 71 -15.92 7.37 3.83
CA TYR A 71 -14.56 6.89 4.10
C TYR A 71 -14.46 6.12 5.40
N LEU A 72 -15.21 6.51 6.43
CA LEU A 72 -15.31 5.74 7.69
C LEU A 72 -15.91 4.37 7.45
N SER A 73 -16.95 4.27 6.61
CA SER A 73 -17.55 2.98 6.22
C SER A 73 -16.57 2.07 5.48
N LEU A 74 -15.68 2.62 4.64
CA LEU A 74 -14.62 1.86 3.99
C LEU A 74 -13.58 1.32 4.99
N ILE A 75 -13.23 2.11 6.00
CA ILE A 75 -12.34 1.65 7.09
C ILE A 75 -13.02 0.55 7.90
N ASP A 76 -14.31 0.70 8.24
CA ASP A 76 -15.06 -0.34 8.93
C ASP A 76 -15.09 -1.64 8.13
N TYR A 77 -15.38 -1.54 6.86
CA TYR A 77 -15.36 -2.67 5.93
C TYR A 77 -13.99 -3.36 5.91
N PHE A 78 -12.90 -2.59 5.73
CA PHE A 78 -11.54 -3.13 5.76
C PHE A 78 -11.30 -3.98 7.01
N PHE A 79 -11.65 -3.49 8.19
CA PHE A 79 -11.42 -4.21 9.45
C PHE A 79 -12.35 -5.41 9.65
N GLN A 80 -13.55 -5.42 9.06
CA GLN A 80 -14.48 -6.55 9.10
C GLN A 80 -14.04 -7.71 8.20
N GLN A 81 -13.31 -7.43 7.13
CA GLN A 81 -12.82 -8.45 6.20
C GLN A 81 -11.61 -9.19 6.74
N GLY A 82 -11.78 -10.46 7.18
CA GLY A 82 -10.71 -11.26 7.79
C GLY A 82 -9.53 -11.54 6.86
N ASN A 83 -9.78 -11.63 5.53
CA ASN A 83 -8.79 -11.96 4.52
C ASN A 83 -8.26 -10.75 3.74
N LEU A 84 -8.58 -9.54 4.19
CA LEU A 84 -8.08 -8.29 3.62
C LEU A 84 -7.06 -7.68 4.59
N HIS A 85 -5.84 -7.53 4.15
CA HIS A 85 -4.70 -7.16 4.97
C HIS A 85 -4.01 -5.92 4.40
N PHE A 86 -3.30 -5.18 5.24
CA PHE A 86 -2.54 -4.01 4.82
C PHE A 86 -1.14 -3.98 5.45
N ARG A 87 -0.14 -3.65 4.64
CA ARG A 87 1.22 -3.36 5.09
C ARG A 87 1.68 -2.02 4.51
N ALA A 88 2.34 -1.23 5.34
CA ALA A 88 3.03 -0.03 4.89
C ALA A 88 4.51 -0.04 5.30
N LEU A 89 5.35 0.49 4.42
CA LEU A 89 6.72 0.90 4.70
C LEU A 89 6.75 2.42 4.76
N VAL A 90 7.23 2.96 5.87
CA VAL A 90 7.46 4.39 6.08
C VAL A 90 8.96 4.63 6.01
N ALA A 91 9.41 5.43 5.06
CA ALA A 91 10.81 5.84 4.92
C ALA A 91 10.96 7.32 5.23
N ASP A 92 11.84 7.64 6.17
CA ASP A 92 12.25 9.02 6.46
C ASP A 92 13.13 9.53 5.32
N LYS A 93 12.73 10.67 4.71
CA LYS A 93 13.46 11.31 3.61
C LYS A 93 14.37 12.45 4.06
N THR A 94 14.32 12.85 5.32
CA THR A 94 15.04 14.03 5.82
C THR A 94 16.56 13.92 5.67
N ASN A 95 17.09 12.70 5.75
CA ASN A 95 18.52 12.41 5.69
C ASN A 95 18.91 11.49 4.52
N LEU A 96 18.07 11.41 3.48
CA LEU A 96 18.42 10.62 2.30
C LEU A 96 19.58 11.25 1.54
N ARG A 97 20.71 10.54 1.50
CA ARG A 97 21.92 10.91 0.75
C ARG A 97 22.25 9.82 -0.26
N HIS A 98 21.56 9.82 -1.39
CA HIS A 98 21.75 8.80 -2.43
C HIS A 98 23.20 8.73 -2.92
N GLY A 99 23.89 9.88 -3.02
CA GLY A 99 25.28 9.98 -3.46
C GLY A 99 26.27 9.25 -2.57
N ASP A 100 26.04 9.21 -1.25
CA ASP A 100 26.95 8.59 -0.28
C ASP A 100 26.95 7.04 -0.43
N PHE A 101 25.94 6.47 -1.06
CA PHE A 101 25.78 5.03 -1.26
C PHE A 101 25.95 4.60 -2.72
N GLY A 102 26.35 5.50 -3.64
CA GLY A 102 26.50 5.20 -5.06
C GLY A 102 25.21 4.67 -5.72
N GLN A 103 24.03 5.01 -5.17
CA GLN A 103 22.73 4.61 -5.69
C GLN A 103 21.95 5.83 -6.17
N ASP A 104 21.15 5.65 -7.22
CA ASP A 104 20.19 6.64 -7.65
C ASP A 104 18.84 6.48 -6.91
N HIS A 105 17.94 7.45 -7.08
CA HIS A 105 16.61 7.43 -6.48
C HIS A 105 15.79 6.22 -6.93
N ASP A 106 15.90 5.81 -8.19
CA ASP A 106 15.18 4.65 -8.72
C ASP A 106 15.64 3.34 -8.07
N GLN A 107 16.95 3.16 -7.84
CA GLN A 107 17.50 1.99 -7.15
C GLN A 107 17.03 1.92 -5.70
N TRP A 108 17.03 3.06 -5.01
CA TRP A 108 16.50 3.15 -3.65
C TRP A 108 15.01 2.81 -3.59
N TYR A 109 14.22 3.34 -4.53
CA TYR A 109 12.79 3.07 -4.64
C TYR A 109 12.48 1.58 -4.80
N TYR A 110 13.21 0.85 -5.66
CA TYR A 110 13.04 -0.61 -5.79
C TYR A 110 13.41 -1.36 -4.52
N LYS A 111 14.44 -0.92 -3.81
CA LYS A 111 14.83 -1.49 -2.54
C LYS A 111 13.72 -1.33 -1.50
N MET A 112 13.05 -0.18 -1.47
CA MET A 112 11.93 0.05 -0.57
C MET A 112 10.74 -0.85 -0.92
N TYR A 113 10.39 -1.01 -2.19
CA TYR A 113 9.37 -1.97 -2.61
C TYR A 113 9.73 -3.41 -2.24
N PHE A 114 10.97 -3.79 -2.44
CA PHE A 114 11.47 -5.09 -2.03
C PHE A 114 11.32 -5.30 -0.52
N ASP A 115 11.76 -4.35 0.30
CA ASP A 115 11.69 -4.44 1.76
C ASP A 115 10.23 -4.45 2.27
N MET A 116 9.32 -3.77 1.59
CA MET A 116 7.89 -3.83 1.89
C MET A 116 7.31 -5.22 1.58
N LEU A 117 7.63 -5.79 0.42
CA LEU A 117 6.94 -6.97 -0.10
C LEU A 117 7.55 -8.30 0.36
N LYS A 118 8.88 -8.38 0.57
CA LYS A 118 9.61 -9.65 0.82
C LYS A 118 9.04 -10.50 1.95
N VAL A 119 8.46 -9.87 2.97
CA VAL A 119 7.90 -10.57 4.15
C VAL A 119 6.51 -11.14 3.92
N LEU A 120 5.84 -10.75 2.82
CA LEU A 120 4.52 -11.24 2.45
C LEU A 120 4.60 -12.59 1.73
N PHE A 121 5.76 -12.92 1.16
CA PHE A 121 5.89 -14.09 0.32
C PHE A 121 6.12 -15.36 1.12
N SER A 122 5.41 -16.42 0.71
CA SER A 122 5.60 -17.78 1.18
C SER A 122 5.83 -18.70 -0.01
N PRO A 123 6.79 -19.63 0.04
CA PRO A 123 6.99 -20.63 -1.01
C PRO A 123 5.78 -21.52 -1.26
N SER A 124 4.86 -21.62 -0.29
CA SER A 124 3.61 -22.39 -0.39
C SER A 124 2.48 -21.65 -1.10
N SER A 125 2.68 -20.40 -1.51
CA SER A 125 1.67 -19.55 -2.14
C SER A 125 2.17 -18.96 -3.45
N ARG A 126 1.26 -18.33 -4.19
CA ARG A 126 1.52 -17.61 -5.44
C ARG A 126 1.02 -16.18 -5.33
N TYR A 127 1.65 -15.25 -6.06
CA TYR A 127 1.34 -13.84 -5.95
C TYR A 127 1.22 -13.15 -7.30
N HIS A 128 0.15 -12.36 -7.45
CA HIS A 128 -0.02 -11.37 -8.50
C HIS A 128 0.11 -9.99 -7.88
N ILE A 129 1.06 -9.19 -8.33
CA ILE A 129 1.36 -7.88 -7.78
C ILE A 129 0.90 -6.82 -8.79
N TYR A 130 0.05 -5.92 -8.34
CA TYR A 130 -0.49 -4.79 -9.10
C TYR A 130 0.02 -3.49 -8.50
N ILE A 131 0.58 -2.62 -9.32
CA ILE A 131 1.23 -1.39 -8.89
C ILE A 131 0.60 -0.21 -9.62
N ASP A 132 0.17 0.81 -8.88
CA ASP A 132 -0.22 2.09 -9.45
C ASP A 132 1.03 2.92 -9.72
N ILE A 133 1.49 2.92 -10.96
CA ILE A 133 2.61 3.78 -11.35
C ILE A 133 2.07 4.90 -12.22
N LYS A 134 2.18 6.11 -11.71
CA LYS A 134 1.76 7.34 -12.37
C LYS A 134 2.72 7.82 -13.46
N ASP A 135 3.90 7.19 -13.59
CA ASP A 135 4.96 7.62 -14.52
C ASP A 135 4.93 6.80 -15.83
N SER A 136 5.10 7.49 -16.96
CA SER A 136 5.22 6.92 -18.31
C SER A 136 6.39 5.93 -18.48
N ARG A 137 7.37 5.92 -17.57
CA ARG A 137 8.53 5.00 -17.54
C ARG A 137 8.30 3.73 -16.73
N GLY A 138 7.06 3.42 -16.33
CA GLY A 138 6.73 2.31 -15.44
C GLY A 138 7.14 0.92 -15.95
N GLY A 139 7.14 0.66 -17.26
CA GLY A 139 7.45 -0.66 -17.82
C GLY A 139 8.84 -1.23 -17.47
N PRO A 140 9.95 -0.48 -17.65
CA PRO A 140 11.27 -0.89 -17.20
C PRO A 140 11.35 -1.08 -15.69
N LYS A 141 10.71 -0.20 -14.92
CA LYS A 141 10.66 -0.25 -13.45
C LYS A 141 10.02 -1.56 -12.96
N VAL A 142 8.89 -1.94 -13.52
CA VAL A 142 8.19 -3.19 -13.15
C VAL A 142 9.01 -4.43 -13.50
N ARG A 143 9.66 -4.46 -14.66
CA ARG A 143 10.55 -5.58 -15.03
C ARG A 143 11.68 -5.74 -14.03
N LYS A 144 12.34 -4.64 -13.65
CA LYS A 144 13.41 -4.65 -12.66
C LYS A 144 12.93 -5.10 -11.29
N LEU A 145 11.78 -4.59 -10.82
CA LEU A 145 11.19 -5.01 -9.56
C LEU A 145 10.87 -6.52 -9.56
N LYS A 146 10.27 -7.04 -10.65
CA LYS A 146 9.98 -8.47 -10.78
C LYS A 146 11.25 -9.32 -10.71
N GLU A 147 12.32 -8.88 -11.37
CA GLU A 147 13.64 -9.54 -11.32
C GLU A 147 14.20 -9.56 -9.89
N VAL A 148 14.21 -8.41 -9.21
CA VAL A 148 14.75 -8.28 -7.84
C VAL A 148 13.96 -9.15 -6.86
N LEU A 149 12.62 -9.11 -6.92
CA LEU A 149 11.75 -9.92 -6.07
C LEU A 149 11.93 -11.42 -6.32
N GLY A 150 12.03 -11.84 -7.58
CA GLY A 150 12.24 -13.24 -7.95
C GLY A 150 13.59 -13.77 -7.46
N ASN A 151 14.67 -13.03 -7.72
CA ASN A 151 16.02 -13.42 -7.30
C ASN A 151 16.14 -13.56 -5.78
N ALA A 152 15.57 -12.64 -5.03
CA ALA A 152 15.65 -12.63 -3.57
C ALA A 152 14.86 -13.78 -2.90
N ASN A 153 13.84 -14.30 -3.57
CA ASN A 153 13.04 -15.42 -3.08
C ASN A 153 13.51 -16.77 -3.68
N TYR A 154 14.63 -16.79 -4.40
CA TYR A 154 15.10 -17.97 -5.16
C TYR A 154 14.01 -18.53 -6.10
N ASP A 155 13.12 -17.66 -6.59
CA ASP A 155 11.98 -17.98 -7.45
C ASP A 155 12.41 -18.08 -8.94
N PHE A 156 13.40 -18.93 -9.22
CA PHE A 156 13.95 -19.10 -10.57
C PHE A 156 12.91 -19.66 -11.55
N CYS A 157 11.98 -20.47 -11.05
CA CYS A 157 10.89 -21.06 -11.84
C CYS A 157 9.67 -20.14 -11.95
N ARG A 158 9.66 -18.98 -11.28
CA ARG A 158 8.52 -18.04 -11.19
C ARG A 158 7.25 -18.69 -10.63
N ASP A 159 7.43 -19.58 -9.69
CA ASP A 159 6.36 -20.33 -9.02
C ASP A 159 5.77 -19.59 -7.81
N ILE A 160 6.43 -18.52 -7.35
CA ILE A 160 6.01 -17.68 -6.23
C ILE A 160 5.42 -16.37 -6.78
N ILE A 161 6.20 -15.63 -7.59
CA ILE A 161 5.76 -14.35 -8.16
C ILE A 161 5.39 -14.57 -9.63
N GLU A 162 4.14 -14.93 -9.88
CA GLU A 162 3.68 -15.23 -11.23
C GLU A 162 3.57 -13.96 -12.07
N ARG A 163 3.13 -12.84 -11.45
CA ARG A 163 2.81 -11.61 -12.18
C ARG A 163 3.21 -10.37 -11.40
N VAL A 164 3.82 -9.41 -12.09
CA VAL A 164 3.95 -8.01 -11.65
C VAL A 164 3.44 -7.14 -12.79
N GLN A 165 2.44 -6.31 -12.53
CA GLN A 165 1.72 -5.57 -13.57
C GLN A 165 1.41 -4.15 -13.11
N ILE A 166 1.58 -3.19 -14.03
CA ILE A 166 1.07 -1.83 -13.84
C ILE A 166 -0.42 -1.84 -14.16
N VAL A 167 -1.18 -1.15 -13.32
CA VAL A 167 -2.62 -1.00 -13.48
C VAL A 167 -3.02 0.45 -13.20
N ARG A 168 -4.24 0.81 -13.63
CA ARG A 168 -4.80 2.13 -13.37
C ARG A 168 -5.65 2.07 -12.11
N SER A 169 -5.34 2.91 -11.11
CA SER A 169 -6.02 2.90 -9.80
C SER A 169 -7.52 3.08 -9.90
N HIS A 170 -8.01 3.91 -10.84
CA HIS A 170 -9.45 4.16 -10.97
C HIS A 170 -10.28 2.93 -11.41
N GLU A 171 -9.63 1.87 -11.90
CA GLU A 171 -10.27 0.63 -12.35
C GLU A 171 -10.32 -0.47 -11.27
N ILE A 172 -9.61 -0.28 -10.12
CA ILE A 172 -9.41 -1.33 -9.12
C ILE A 172 -9.68 -0.81 -7.71
N GLU A 173 -10.77 -1.25 -7.11
CA GLU A 173 -11.22 -0.81 -5.79
C GLU A 173 -10.22 -1.10 -4.67
N GLN A 174 -9.56 -2.26 -4.70
CA GLN A 174 -8.56 -2.61 -3.70
C GLN A 174 -7.34 -1.68 -3.76
N LEU A 175 -6.96 -1.24 -4.95
CA LEU A 175 -5.87 -0.28 -5.12
C LEU A 175 -6.26 1.11 -4.59
N GLN A 176 -7.51 1.52 -4.83
CA GLN A 176 -8.07 2.75 -4.26
C GLN A 176 -8.13 2.69 -2.72
N LEU A 177 -8.44 1.52 -2.15
CA LEU A 177 -8.40 1.32 -0.70
C LEU A 177 -6.96 1.37 -0.17
N ALA A 178 -5.97 0.91 -0.96
CA ALA A 178 -4.55 1.09 -0.62
C ALA A 178 -4.16 2.57 -0.57
N ASP A 179 -4.56 3.41 -1.56
CA ASP A 179 -4.35 4.87 -1.56
C ASP A 179 -4.90 5.50 -0.26
N LEU A 180 -6.10 5.12 0.14
CA LEU A 180 -6.72 5.63 1.36
C LEU A 180 -5.88 5.32 2.62
N LEU A 181 -5.44 4.07 2.78
CA LEU A 181 -4.67 3.65 3.96
C LEU A 181 -3.23 4.18 3.92
N VAL A 182 -2.59 4.21 2.76
CA VAL A 182 -1.27 4.83 2.55
C VAL A 182 -1.32 6.31 2.88
N GLY A 183 -2.35 7.01 2.40
CA GLY A 183 -2.57 8.41 2.72
C GLY A 183 -2.78 8.65 4.22
N CYS A 184 -3.52 7.78 4.90
CA CYS A 184 -3.74 7.83 6.34
C CYS A 184 -2.42 7.68 7.12
N VAL A 185 -1.59 6.66 6.79
CA VAL A 185 -0.28 6.44 7.41
C VAL A 185 0.65 7.63 7.14
N GLY A 186 0.66 8.15 5.90
CA GLY A 186 1.44 9.32 5.53
C GLY A 186 1.02 10.58 6.28
N TYR A 187 -0.28 10.78 6.51
CA TYR A 187 -0.82 11.89 7.28
C TYR A 187 -0.37 11.85 8.74
N ALA A 188 -0.41 10.64 9.35
CA ALA A 188 0.07 10.43 10.72
C ALA A 188 1.57 10.71 10.85
N ASN A 189 2.40 10.15 9.96
CA ASN A 189 3.85 10.25 10.05
C ASN A 189 4.38 11.64 9.72
N ARG A 190 3.65 12.43 8.94
CA ARG A 190 3.94 13.85 8.72
C ARG A 190 3.34 14.77 9.79
N LYS A 191 2.66 14.21 10.81
CA LYS A 191 2.03 14.94 11.92
C LYS A 191 1.11 16.08 11.45
N LEU A 192 0.33 15.79 10.40
CA LEU A 192 -0.59 16.77 9.83
C LEU A 192 -1.91 16.79 10.61
N GLU A 193 -2.44 18.01 10.83
CA GLU A 193 -3.70 18.23 11.55
C GLU A 193 -4.63 19.21 10.78
N THR A 194 -4.43 19.29 9.47
CA THR A 194 -5.05 20.33 8.63
C THR A 194 -6.51 20.02 8.22
N SER A 195 -7.02 18.82 8.48
CA SER A 195 -8.36 18.41 8.04
C SER A 195 -9.04 17.52 9.08
N GLU A 196 -10.15 17.98 9.65
CA GLU A 196 -10.97 17.23 10.60
C GLU A 196 -11.46 15.89 10.04
N ALA A 197 -11.87 15.86 8.78
CA ALA A 197 -12.29 14.61 8.11
C ALA A 197 -11.16 13.59 8.03
N LYS A 198 -9.94 14.02 7.74
CA LYS A 198 -8.75 13.13 7.71
C LYS A 198 -8.36 12.68 9.10
N LEU A 199 -8.49 13.55 10.11
CA LEU A 199 -8.27 13.19 11.51
C LEU A 199 -9.29 12.15 11.98
N ALA A 200 -10.57 12.28 11.62
CA ALA A 200 -11.60 11.29 11.96
C ALA A 200 -11.27 9.90 11.39
N ILE A 201 -10.81 9.82 10.12
CA ILE A 201 -10.38 8.57 9.50
C ILE A 201 -9.15 8.00 10.22
N LEU A 202 -8.15 8.84 10.51
CA LEU A 202 -6.94 8.43 11.23
C LEU A 202 -7.27 7.85 12.60
N GLU A 203 -8.12 8.51 13.37
CA GLU A 203 -8.56 8.02 14.68
C GLU A 203 -9.36 6.71 14.59
N GLN A 204 -10.17 6.54 13.55
CA GLN A 204 -10.86 5.27 13.33
C GLN A 204 -9.89 4.13 13.05
N VAL A 205 -8.88 4.35 12.19
CA VAL A 205 -7.84 3.34 11.90
C VAL A 205 -7.05 3.01 13.17
N ARG A 206 -6.64 4.01 13.95
CA ARG A 206 -5.95 3.82 15.24
C ARG A 206 -6.76 3.00 16.22
N ARG A 207 -8.01 3.37 16.43
CA ARG A 207 -8.93 2.70 17.35
C ARG A 207 -9.15 1.22 16.96
N LYS A 208 -9.32 0.94 15.66
CA LYS A 208 -9.60 -0.41 15.18
C LYS A 208 -8.36 -1.30 15.10
N SER A 209 -7.20 -0.72 14.78
CA SER A 209 -5.94 -1.47 14.72
C SER A 209 -5.27 -1.63 16.09
N GLY A 210 -5.52 -0.71 17.01
CA GLY A 210 -4.79 -0.60 18.27
C GLY A 210 -3.39 0.00 18.14
N TYR A 211 -3.03 0.54 16.96
CA TYR A 211 -1.72 1.12 16.68
C TYR A 211 -1.79 2.61 16.42
N ASP A 212 -0.74 3.35 16.80
CA ASP A 212 -0.62 4.80 16.54
C ASP A 212 -0.26 5.13 15.09
N LEU A 213 0.09 4.14 14.27
CA LEU A 213 0.56 4.22 12.88
C LEU A 213 1.89 4.97 12.70
N MET A 214 2.55 5.35 13.80
CA MET A 214 3.80 6.11 13.82
C MET A 214 4.98 5.27 14.33
N ARG A 215 4.73 4.06 14.78
CA ARG A 215 5.74 3.08 15.24
C ARG A 215 5.63 1.79 14.47
N PRO A 216 6.74 1.03 14.34
CA PRO A 216 6.69 -0.27 13.71
C PRO A 216 5.83 -1.24 14.53
N THR A 217 5.06 -2.06 13.84
CA THR A 217 4.33 -3.19 14.44
C THR A 217 5.21 -4.44 14.46
N LEU A 218 4.72 -5.51 15.06
CA LEU A 218 5.39 -6.81 14.96
C LEU A 218 5.49 -7.25 13.50
N LEU A 219 6.58 -7.91 13.14
CA LEU A 219 6.86 -8.32 11.76
C LEU A 219 5.74 -9.17 11.14
N ARG A 220 5.06 -9.98 11.96
CA ARG A 220 3.98 -10.88 11.56
C ARG A 220 2.58 -10.35 11.88
N GLU A 221 2.47 -9.05 12.17
CA GLU A 221 1.16 -8.44 12.27
C GLU A 221 0.41 -8.58 10.93
N GLN A 222 -0.80 -9.10 10.99
CA GLN A 222 -1.51 -9.47 9.76
C GLN A 222 -2.44 -8.38 9.27
N LYS A 223 -3.18 -7.70 10.15
CA LYS A 223 -4.23 -6.78 9.73
C LYS A 223 -3.70 -5.43 9.27
N VAL A 224 -2.90 -4.78 10.11
CA VAL A 224 -2.25 -3.49 9.83
C VAL A 224 -0.79 -3.59 10.24
N ASN A 225 0.08 -3.83 9.28
CA ASN A 225 1.51 -3.97 9.51
C ASN A 225 2.24 -2.71 9.08
N ILE A 226 2.96 -2.08 10.00
CA ILE A 226 3.77 -0.89 9.76
C ILE A 226 5.24 -1.24 9.93
N PHE A 227 6.03 -0.92 8.93
CA PHE A 227 7.48 -1.05 8.96
C PHE A 227 8.13 0.31 8.74
N HIS A 228 8.99 0.73 9.67
CA HIS A 228 9.81 1.93 9.51
C HIS A 228 11.17 1.54 8.96
N TRP A 229 11.47 2.06 7.78
CA TRP A 229 12.78 1.93 7.19
C TRP A 229 13.67 3.05 7.71
N CYS A 230 14.71 2.68 8.45
CA CYS A 230 15.78 3.58 8.86
C CYS A 230 16.99 3.23 8.00
N GLY A 231 17.50 4.20 7.23
CA GLY A 231 18.80 4.05 6.59
C GLY A 231 19.82 3.67 7.67
N LYS A 232 20.66 2.67 7.44
CA LYS A 232 21.76 2.41 8.36
C LYS A 232 22.62 3.67 8.37
N GLU A 233 22.72 4.33 9.50
CA GLU A 233 23.87 5.15 9.81
C GLU A 233 25.09 4.21 9.76
N VAL A 234 26.01 4.47 8.85
CA VAL A 234 27.32 3.82 8.80
C VAL A 234 28.24 4.54 9.76
#